data_e2d3f9ace1f4d3425a37389558202807
#
_entry.id   e2d3f9ace1f4d3425a37389558202807
#
_cell.length_a   1.000
_cell.length_b   1.000
_cell.length_c   1.000
_cell.angle_alpha   90.00
_cell.angle_beta   90.00
_cell.angle_gamma   90.00
#
_symmetry.space_group_name_H-M   'P 1'
#
loop_
_entity.id
_entity.type
_entity.pdbx_description
1 polymer ?
#
loop_
_entity_poly.entity_id
_entity_poly.type
_entity_poly.pdbx_seq_one_letter_code
_entity_poly.pdbx_strand_id
1 'polypeptide(L)'
;MEEQKKTYKYFAFISYKSEDLKEAWRLKKRLDSYKLPTILCKRYEKERKPTYETFLDKTNIRARELTQELQEDLDNSHYLIVVCSPRSAAPCYVSKEIEYFTRNGRENEMFKFIIESDPNDIEACFNPEIKKAEERWSERDGIKREILGANIKEKDVDKMFFLYRWPVIGSYLQRERAYMQLVATLLEIDPQEIWSHEKLRIAEKMITLFASFLLVLSALIFTWYINRPVDVGVQLKELSAYNDNLPPLKDAIVTLELENEVKVDTIHSLDETIIFSNIPQRYIGKETHMRFSCQDFVQIDTIITLSENVSLEVHRDLMEYGHVYFMLCDESSYNAPIPNAEVYIDGIKAKSSHDGIVDVIIPLSKQKRKYTVTSDITNDVAEVMPSSGPYAAVLIRKK
;
A
#
# COMPACT_ATOMS: atom_id res chain seq x y z
N MET A 1 -22.04 47.10 -45.69
CA MET A 1 -21.95 47.67 -44.35
C MET A 1 -21.23 46.62 -43.50
N GLU A 2 -20.00 46.89 -43.13
CA GLU A 2 -19.29 46.04 -42.18
C GLU A 2 -20.01 46.15 -40.84
N GLU A 3 -20.60 45.05 -40.36
CA GLU A 3 -21.07 44.95 -38.98
C GLU A 3 -19.84 45.14 -38.08
N GLN A 4 -19.80 46.27 -37.37
CA GLN A 4 -18.80 46.49 -36.33
C GLN A 4 -18.98 45.41 -35.29
N LYS A 5 -18.06 44.43 -35.29
CA LYS A 5 -18.05 43.31 -34.33
C LYS A 5 -17.94 43.91 -32.90
N LYS A 6 -19.06 43.98 -32.20
CA LYS A 6 -19.09 44.49 -30.82
C LYS A 6 -18.12 43.69 -29.93
N THR A 7 -17.16 44.37 -29.37
CA THR A 7 -16.18 43.73 -28.47
C THR A 7 -16.76 43.72 -27.07
N TYR A 8 -17.01 42.53 -26.54
CA TYR A 8 -17.51 42.35 -25.17
C TYR A 8 -16.35 42.19 -24.18
N LYS A 9 -16.53 42.70 -22.97
CA LYS A 9 -15.58 42.57 -21.85
C LYS A 9 -15.67 41.15 -21.26
N TYR A 10 -16.88 40.63 -21.11
CA TYR A 10 -17.15 39.34 -20.52
C TYR A 10 -17.70 38.36 -21.56
N PHE A 11 -17.30 37.11 -21.47
CA PHE A 11 -17.83 36.03 -22.30
C PHE A 11 -19.30 35.76 -22.01
N ALA A 12 -19.67 35.69 -20.72
CA ALA A 12 -21.04 35.52 -20.31
C ALA A 12 -21.27 36.17 -18.92
N PHE A 13 -22.50 36.66 -18.72
CA PHE A 13 -23.02 37.02 -17.42
C PHE A 13 -23.79 35.82 -16.84
N ILE A 14 -23.48 35.43 -15.60
CA ILE A 14 -24.18 34.34 -14.92
C ILE A 14 -25.19 34.93 -13.94
N SER A 15 -26.47 34.86 -14.31
CA SER A 15 -27.60 35.27 -13.47
C SER A 15 -28.05 34.09 -12.60
N TYR A 16 -28.13 34.30 -11.29
CA TYR A 16 -28.44 33.23 -10.35
C TYR A 16 -29.12 33.75 -9.09
N LYS A 17 -29.88 32.93 -8.40
CA LYS A 17 -30.41 33.21 -7.06
C LYS A 17 -29.32 32.97 -6.02
N SER A 18 -29.23 33.83 -4.98
CA SER A 18 -28.19 33.80 -3.95
C SER A 18 -27.96 32.41 -3.32
N GLU A 19 -29.05 31.66 -3.14
CA GLU A 19 -29.00 30.29 -2.62
C GLU A 19 -28.29 29.30 -3.56
N ASP A 20 -28.22 29.63 -4.85
CA ASP A 20 -27.59 28.81 -5.90
C ASP A 20 -26.15 29.21 -6.21
N LEU A 21 -25.56 30.13 -5.40
CA LEU A 21 -24.20 30.63 -5.58
C LEU A 21 -23.15 29.53 -5.81
N LYS A 22 -23.26 28.43 -5.08
CA LYS A 22 -22.28 27.32 -5.18
C LYS A 22 -22.24 26.73 -6.58
N GLU A 23 -23.40 26.52 -7.22
CA GLU A 23 -23.48 25.97 -8.57
C GLU A 23 -23.09 27.03 -9.62
N ALA A 24 -23.52 28.26 -9.44
CA ALA A 24 -23.13 29.39 -10.29
C ALA A 24 -21.59 29.59 -10.29
N TRP A 25 -20.98 29.50 -9.12
CA TRP A 25 -19.50 29.60 -9.00
C TRP A 25 -18.77 28.44 -9.64
N ARG A 26 -19.32 27.20 -9.53
CA ARG A 26 -18.77 26.04 -10.22
C ARG A 26 -18.85 26.20 -11.73
N LEU A 27 -19.99 26.68 -12.24
CA LEU A 27 -20.17 26.97 -13.66
C LEU A 27 -19.13 27.99 -14.14
N LYS A 28 -19.01 29.15 -13.44
CA LYS A 28 -17.99 30.17 -13.74
C LYS A 28 -16.60 29.55 -13.83
N LYS A 29 -16.18 28.85 -12.77
CA LYS A 29 -14.85 28.22 -12.74
C LYS A 29 -14.63 27.25 -13.88
N ARG A 30 -15.66 26.51 -14.26
CA ARG A 30 -15.58 25.54 -15.35
C ARG A 30 -15.47 26.23 -16.71
N LEU A 31 -16.24 27.30 -16.95
CA LEU A 31 -16.15 28.11 -18.16
C LEU A 31 -14.78 28.81 -18.27
N ASP A 32 -14.36 29.53 -17.24
CA ASP A 32 -13.09 30.27 -17.24
C ASP A 32 -11.86 29.38 -17.41
N SER A 33 -11.95 28.09 -16.98
CA SER A 33 -10.85 27.11 -17.10
C SER A 33 -10.94 26.22 -18.34
N TYR A 34 -11.98 26.34 -19.15
CA TYR A 34 -12.20 25.46 -20.28
C TYR A 34 -11.16 25.69 -21.38
N LYS A 35 -10.69 24.60 -21.96
CA LYS A 35 -9.77 24.62 -23.10
C LYS A 35 -10.28 23.66 -24.17
N LEU A 36 -10.59 24.20 -25.33
CA LEU A 36 -11.05 23.43 -26.48
C LEU A 36 -9.94 22.48 -26.94
N PRO A 37 -10.23 21.21 -27.24
CA PRO A 37 -9.27 20.27 -27.83
C PRO A 37 -8.68 20.81 -29.13
N THR A 38 -7.38 20.63 -29.35
CA THR A 38 -6.66 21.18 -30.52
C THR A 38 -7.26 20.73 -31.86
N ILE A 39 -7.83 19.53 -31.90
CA ILE A 39 -8.52 19.00 -33.10
C ILE A 39 -9.74 19.83 -33.42
N LEU A 40 -10.56 20.17 -32.41
CA LEU A 40 -11.75 20.99 -32.59
C LEU A 40 -11.39 22.45 -32.88
N CYS A 41 -10.33 22.98 -32.28
CA CYS A 41 -9.82 24.32 -32.66
C CYS A 41 -9.56 24.46 -34.15
N LYS A 42 -8.92 23.45 -34.75
CA LYS A 42 -8.60 23.45 -36.19
C LYS A 42 -9.84 23.26 -37.07
N ARG A 43 -10.78 22.40 -36.62
CA ARG A 43 -12.01 22.08 -37.38
C ARG A 43 -12.98 23.25 -37.44
N TYR A 44 -13.16 23.94 -36.32
CA TYR A 44 -14.15 25.01 -36.14
C TYR A 44 -13.52 26.41 -36.18
N GLU A 45 -12.23 26.51 -36.48
CA GLU A 45 -11.47 27.78 -36.51
C GLU A 45 -11.62 28.63 -35.24
N LYS A 46 -11.70 27.95 -34.09
CA LYS A 46 -11.87 28.57 -32.76
C LYS A 46 -10.53 28.60 -32.02
N GLU A 47 -10.38 29.58 -31.14
CA GLU A 47 -9.25 29.66 -30.22
C GLU A 47 -9.25 28.51 -29.21
N ARG A 48 -8.05 28.16 -28.71
CA ARG A 48 -7.92 27.12 -27.68
C ARG A 48 -8.63 27.47 -26.37
N LYS A 49 -8.72 28.76 -26.04
CA LYS A 49 -9.50 29.29 -24.90
C LYS A 49 -10.60 30.23 -25.42
N PRO A 50 -11.66 29.66 -25.99
CA PRO A 50 -12.73 30.46 -26.58
C PRO A 50 -13.62 31.13 -25.54
N THR A 51 -13.61 30.63 -24.31
CA THR A 51 -14.32 31.20 -23.16
C THR A 51 -13.34 32.10 -22.40
N TYR A 52 -13.45 33.38 -22.57
CA TYR A 52 -12.73 34.35 -21.76
C TYR A 52 -13.47 34.63 -20.45
N GLU A 53 -13.11 35.61 -19.67
CA GLU A 53 -13.64 35.84 -18.33
C GLU A 53 -15.17 35.95 -18.31
N THR A 54 -15.81 35.14 -17.45
CA THR A 54 -17.26 35.21 -17.19
C THR A 54 -17.53 36.09 -15.97
N PHE A 55 -18.62 36.85 -16.03
CA PHE A 55 -19.05 37.69 -14.93
C PHE A 55 -19.98 36.91 -13.97
N LEU A 56 -19.74 37.03 -12.68
CA LEU A 56 -20.59 36.50 -11.62
C LEU A 56 -20.69 37.56 -10.53
N ASP A 57 -21.88 38.15 -10.39
CA ASP A 57 -22.08 39.16 -9.35
C ASP A 57 -22.10 38.51 -7.95
N LYS A 58 -21.13 38.88 -7.11
CA LYS A 58 -21.05 38.45 -5.72
C LYS A 58 -21.78 39.40 -4.74
N THR A 59 -22.15 40.56 -5.21
CA THR A 59 -22.73 41.62 -4.37
C THR A 59 -24.26 41.52 -4.26
N ASN A 60 -24.88 40.67 -5.04
CA ASN A 60 -26.34 40.45 -5.15
C ASN A 60 -27.06 40.05 -3.84
N ILE A 61 -26.33 39.84 -2.74
CA ILE A 61 -26.92 39.53 -1.42
C ILE A 61 -27.77 40.70 -0.87
N ARG A 62 -27.61 41.93 -1.40
CA ARG A 62 -28.26 43.13 -0.85
C ARG A 62 -29.03 44.01 -1.84
N ALA A 63 -28.88 43.81 -3.16
CA ALA A 63 -29.50 44.69 -4.14
C ALA A 63 -30.91 44.23 -4.50
N ARG A 64 -31.92 45.02 -4.13
CA ARG A 64 -33.32 44.85 -4.58
C ARG A 64 -33.60 45.48 -5.96
N GLU A 65 -32.61 46.19 -6.52
CA GLU A 65 -32.75 46.92 -7.79
C GLU A 65 -31.55 46.64 -8.71
N LEU A 66 -31.80 46.63 -10.03
CA LEU A 66 -30.77 46.57 -11.04
C LEU A 66 -30.02 47.87 -11.09
N THR A 67 -28.81 47.91 -10.52
CA THR A 67 -27.95 49.10 -10.49
C THR A 67 -27.43 49.43 -11.89
N GLN A 68 -27.03 50.68 -12.11
CA GLN A 68 -26.43 51.10 -13.38
C GLN A 68 -25.15 50.30 -13.71
N GLU A 69 -24.32 50.04 -12.68
CA GLU A 69 -23.10 49.21 -12.86
C GLU A 69 -23.43 47.80 -13.36
N LEU A 70 -24.48 47.20 -12.82
CA LEU A 70 -24.90 45.84 -13.23
C LEU A 70 -25.50 45.84 -14.64
N GLN A 71 -26.17 46.91 -15.05
CA GLN A 71 -26.63 47.12 -16.42
C GLN A 71 -25.45 47.22 -17.40
N GLU A 72 -24.39 47.97 -17.03
CA GLU A 72 -23.16 48.06 -17.82
C GLU A 72 -22.46 46.70 -17.95
N ASP A 73 -22.41 45.89 -16.88
CA ASP A 73 -21.81 44.55 -16.94
C ASP A 73 -22.65 43.60 -17.83
N LEU A 74 -23.98 43.70 -17.80
CA LEU A 74 -24.86 42.97 -18.73
C LEU A 74 -24.66 43.38 -20.19
N ASP A 75 -24.55 44.69 -20.46
CA ASP A 75 -24.29 45.23 -21.80
C ASP A 75 -22.89 44.85 -22.33
N ASN A 76 -21.93 44.70 -21.43
CA ASN A 76 -20.56 44.28 -21.74
C ASN A 76 -20.37 42.74 -21.76
N SER A 77 -21.43 41.96 -21.56
CA SER A 77 -21.42 40.51 -21.63
C SER A 77 -21.98 40.02 -22.96
N HIS A 78 -21.29 39.06 -23.58
CA HIS A 78 -21.73 38.48 -24.86
C HIS A 78 -22.98 37.62 -24.66
N TYR A 79 -22.98 36.78 -23.64
CA TYR A 79 -24.09 35.87 -23.36
C TYR A 79 -24.67 36.11 -21.97
N LEU A 80 -25.97 35.76 -21.80
CA LEU A 80 -26.60 35.62 -20.50
C LEU A 80 -26.87 34.15 -20.20
N ILE A 81 -26.33 33.64 -19.09
CA ILE A 81 -26.61 32.27 -18.60
C ILE A 81 -27.44 32.36 -17.35
N VAL A 82 -28.71 31.89 -17.43
CA VAL A 82 -29.62 31.88 -16.29
C VAL A 82 -29.55 30.54 -15.60
N VAL A 83 -29.17 30.56 -14.31
CA VAL A 83 -29.18 29.36 -13.46
C VAL A 83 -30.60 29.09 -13.01
N CYS A 84 -31.20 28.02 -13.51
CA CYS A 84 -32.56 27.64 -13.27
C CYS A 84 -32.69 26.65 -12.12
N SER A 85 -33.51 27.02 -11.13
CA SER A 85 -33.89 26.20 -9.98
C SER A 85 -35.30 26.59 -9.51
N PRO A 86 -35.98 25.80 -8.68
CA PRO A 86 -37.24 26.20 -8.08
C PRO A 86 -37.17 27.54 -7.32
N ARG A 87 -35.96 27.88 -6.83
CA ARG A 87 -35.69 29.14 -6.11
C ARG A 87 -35.62 30.35 -7.04
N SER A 88 -35.06 30.19 -8.23
CA SER A 88 -34.94 31.25 -9.25
C SER A 88 -36.21 31.40 -10.11
N ALA A 89 -37.14 30.45 -10.04
CA ALA A 89 -38.44 30.50 -10.71
C ALA A 89 -39.37 31.58 -10.13
N ALA A 90 -39.21 31.91 -8.83
CA ALA A 90 -39.98 32.99 -8.23
C ALA A 90 -39.51 34.36 -8.75
N PRO A 91 -40.45 35.36 -8.90
CA PRO A 91 -40.06 36.73 -9.26
C PRO A 91 -38.99 37.28 -8.32
N CYS A 92 -37.86 37.66 -8.86
CA CYS A 92 -36.70 38.14 -8.10
C CYS A 92 -35.81 39.03 -8.99
N TYR A 93 -34.66 39.43 -8.53
CA TYR A 93 -33.74 40.24 -9.30
C TYR A 93 -33.29 39.56 -10.62
N VAL A 94 -33.23 38.21 -10.65
CA VAL A 94 -32.99 37.46 -11.89
C VAL A 94 -33.99 37.83 -12.98
N SER A 95 -35.29 38.08 -12.64
CA SER A 95 -36.30 38.52 -13.59
C SER A 95 -35.95 39.85 -14.27
N LYS A 96 -35.41 40.81 -13.48
CA LYS A 96 -35.00 42.11 -13.99
C LYS A 96 -33.74 42.03 -14.90
N GLU A 97 -32.82 41.16 -14.59
CA GLU A 97 -31.63 40.89 -15.41
C GLU A 97 -32.02 40.28 -16.75
N ILE A 98 -32.95 39.30 -16.77
CA ILE A 98 -33.49 38.69 -17.97
C ILE A 98 -34.24 39.72 -18.82
N GLU A 99 -35.15 40.49 -18.21
CA GLU A 99 -35.92 41.51 -18.89
C GLU A 99 -35.04 42.56 -19.53
N TYR A 100 -34.01 43.06 -18.78
CA TYR A 100 -33.07 44.05 -19.27
C TYR A 100 -32.26 43.52 -20.45
N PHE A 101 -31.69 42.28 -20.33
CA PHE A 101 -30.86 41.70 -21.36
C PHE A 101 -31.61 41.43 -22.67
N THR A 102 -32.87 40.99 -22.56
CA THR A 102 -33.70 40.59 -23.74
C THR A 102 -34.45 41.74 -24.36
N ARG A 103 -34.54 42.93 -23.71
CA ARG A 103 -35.33 44.07 -24.24
C ARG A 103 -34.88 44.59 -25.63
N ASN A 104 -33.56 44.33 -25.98
CA ASN A 104 -33.00 44.75 -27.25
C ASN A 104 -32.91 43.61 -28.26
N GLY A 105 -33.68 42.54 -28.11
CA GLY A 105 -33.75 41.42 -29.06
C GLY A 105 -32.61 40.43 -28.95
N ARG A 106 -31.99 40.33 -27.79
CA ARG A 106 -30.83 39.43 -27.50
C ARG A 106 -31.25 38.08 -26.94
N GLU A 107 -32.49 37.62 -27.20
CA GLU A 107 -32.99 36.36 -26.69
C GLU A 107 -32.19 35.14 -27.17
N ASN A 108 -31.60 35.23 -28.39
CA ASN A 108 -30.75 34.20 -28.96
C ASN A 108 -29.37 34.06 -28.26
N GLU A 109 -28.98 35.09 -27.49
CA GLU A 109 -27.75 35.12 -26.73
C GLU A 109 -27.96 34.72 -25.24
N MET A 110 -29.19 34.25 -24.89
CA MET A 110 -29.52 33.78 -23.56
C MET A 110 -29.58 32.26 -23.51
N PHE A 111 -29.13 31.64 -22.40
CA PHE A 111 -29.09 30.22 -22.19
C PHE A 111 -29.57 29.83 -20.78
N LYS A 112 -30.25 28.67 -20.71
CA LYS A 112 -30.73 28.09 -19.45
C LYS A 112 -29.71 27.09 -18.93
N PHE A 113 -29.29 27.19 -17.66
CA PHE A 113 -28.49 26.20 -16.97
C PHE A 113 -29.26 25.61 -15.79
N ILE A 114 -29.86 24.44 -15.99
CA ILE A 114 -30.82 23.83 -15.07
C ILE A 114 -30.03 23.00 -14.03
N ILE A 115 -30.06 23.45 -12.78
CA ILE A 115 -29.37 22.80 -11.68
C ILE A 115 -30.28 21.94 -10.82
N GLU A 116 -31.58 22.28 -10.79
CA GLU A 116 -32.59 21.57 -10.04
C GLU A 116 -33.95 21.74 -10.71
N SER A 117 -34.61 20.63 -11.00
CA SER A 117 -35.96 20.61 -11.61
C SER A 117 -36.74 19.40 -11.14
N ASP A 118 -38.06 19.48 -11.20
CA ASP A 118 -38.94 18.30 -11.14
C ASP A 118 -38.75 17.50 -12.43
N PRO A 119 -38.49 16.20 -12.37
CA PRO A 119 -38.40 15.35 -13.57
C PRO A 119 -39.68 15.33 -14.43
N ASN A 120 -40.85 15.58 -13.81
CA ASN A 120 -42.15 15.58 -14.48
C ASN A 120 -42.57 16.98 -14.97
N ASP A 121 -41.95 18.04 -14.43
CA ASP A 121 -42.25 19.42 -14.80
C ASP A 121 -40.95 20.26 -14.76
N ILE A 122 -40.17 20.15 -15.81
CA ILE A 122 -38.90 20.88 -15.95
C ILE A 122 -39.15 22.39 -16.01
N GLU A 123 -40.31 22.81 -16.57
CA GLU A 123 -40.64 24.21 -16.73
C GLU A 123 -40.92 24.93 -15.41
N ALA A 124 -41.30 24.19 -14.37
CA ALA A 124 -41.54 24.75 -13.04
C ALA A 124 -40.30 25.45 -12.41
N CYS A 125 -39.08 25.13 -12.90
CA CYS A 125 -37.85 25.80 -12.46
C CYS A 125 -37.49 27.05 -13.29
N PHE A 126 -38.24 27.41 -14.32
CA PHE A 126 -37.96 28.54 -15.19
C PHE A 126 -38.55 29.82 -14.63
N ASN A 127 -37.76 30.87 -14.65
CA ASN A 127 -38.25 32.20 -14.31
C ASN A 127 -39.31 32.63 -15.36
N PRO A 128 -40.44 33.26 -14.94
CA PRO A 128 -41.48 33.70 -15.86
C PRO A 128 -41.00 34.61 -17.01
N GLU A 129 -39.95 35.39 -16.78
CA GLU A 129 -39.38 36.28 -17.82
C GLU A 129 -38.69 35.48 -18.94
N ILE A 130 -38.22 34.26 -18.69
CA ILE A 130 -37.73 33.37 -19.75
C ILE A 130 -38.87 33.04 -20.74
N LYS A 131 -40.01 32.64 -20.25
CA LYS A 131 -41.17 32.30 -21.10
C LYS A 131 -41.64 33.54 -21.90
N LYS A 132 -41.73 34.71 -21.26
CA LYS A 132 -42.07 35.95 -21.96
C LYS A 132 -41.03 36.33 -23.03
N ALA A 133 -39.74 36.06 -22.78
CA ALA A 133 -38.70 36.28 -23.79
C ALA A 133 -38.83 35.32 -24.95
N GLU A 134 -39.14 34.03 -24.73
CA GLU A 134 -39.40 33.04 -25.78
C GLU A 134 -40.64 33.37 -26.59
N GLU A 135 -41.70 33.88 -25.97
CA GLU A 135 -42.92 34.36 -26.63
C GLU A 135 -42.60 35.55 -27.54
N ARG A 136 -41.94 36.62 -27.01
CA ARG A 136 -41.56 37.81 -27.82
C ARG A 136 -40.65 37.43 -29.00
N TRP A 137 -39.73 36.51 -28.78
CA TRP A 137 -38.83 36.02 -29.84
C TRP A 137 -39.60 35.26 -30.91
N SER A 138 -40.51 34.38 -30.50
CA SER A 138 -41.37 33.59 -31.40
C SER A 138 -42.30 34.48 -32.22
N GLU A 139 -42.91 35.50 -31.60
CA GLU A 139 -43.76 36.48 -32.27
C GLU A 139 -43.01 37.29 -33.31
N ARG A 140 -41.78 37.74 -32.99
CA ARG A 140 -40.92 38.52 -33.89
C ARG A 140 -40.51 37.71 -35.12
N ASP A 141 -40.12 36.42 -34.92
CA ASP A 141 -39.62 35.57 -35.98
C ASP A 141 -40.72 34.80 -36.72
N GLY A 142 -41.96 34.82 -36.19
CA GLY A 142 -43.12 34.09 -36.78
C GLY A 142 -43.00 32.56 -36.66
N ILE A 143 -42.09 32.05 -35.88
CA ILE A 143 -41.89 30.62 -35.62
C ILE A 143 -41.64 30.40 -34.14
N LYS A 144 -42.04 29.24 -33.62
CA LYS A 144 -41.79 28.90 -32.21
C LYS A 144 -40.27 28.85 -31.95
N ARG A 145 -39.82 29.68 -31.01
CA ARG A 145 -38.45 29.74 -30.55
C ARG A 145 -38.39 29.35 -29.10
N GLU A 146 -37.35 28.59 -28.74
CA GLU A 146 -37.07 28.19 -27.36
C GLU A 146 -35.62 28.50 -27.04
N ILE A 147 -35.39 29.02 -25.85
CA ILE A 147 -34.05 29.29 -25.35
C ILE A 147 -33.39 27.96 -24.99
N LEU A 148 -32.21 27.70 -25.55
CA LEU A 148 -31.50 26.47 -25.34
C LEU A 148 -31.02 26.34 -23.87
N GLY A 149 -30.90 25.12 -23.39
CA GLY A 149 -30.49 24.86 -22.02
C GLY A 149 -29.74 23.56 -21.85
N ALA A 150 -29.01 23.49 -20.73
CA ALA A 150 -28.33 22.28 -20.31
C ALA A 150 -28.78 21.89 -18.89
N ASN A 151 -29.06 20.61 -18.65
CA ASN A 151 -29.60 20.11 -17.39
C ASN A 151 -28.57 19.17 -16.72
N ILE A 152 -28.11 19.52 -15.52
CA ILE A 152 -27.14 18.70 -14.77
C ILE A 152 -27.71 17.39 -14.22
N LYS A 153 -29.02 17.22 -14.23
CA LYS A 153 -29.71 16.00 -13.77
C LYS A 153 -30.24 15.15 -14.91
N GLU A 154 -30.03 15.55 -16.15
CA GLU A 154 -30.43 14.75 -17.29
C GLU A 154 -29.72 13.41 -17.28
N LYS A 155 -30.54 12.32 -17.29
CA LYS A 155 -29.99 10.97 -17.30
C LYS A 155 -29.41 10.67 -18.66
N ASP A 156 -28.13 10.39 -18.68
CA ASP A 156 -27.47 9.93 -19.91
C ASP A 156 -28.00 8.56 -20.32
N VAL A 157 -28.46 8.46 -21.55
CA VAL A 157 -28.93 7.20 -22.16
C VAL A 157 -27.75 6.33 -22.59
N ASP A 158 -26.55 6.87 -22.59
CA ASP A 158 -25.32 6.16 -23.00
C ASP A 158 -24.91 5.12 -21.94
N LYS A 159 -25.60 3.97 -21.99
CA LYS A 159 -25.44 2.84 -21.07
C LYS A 159 -24.06 2.18 -21.09
N MET A 160 -23.17 2.65 -21.97
CA MET A 160 -21.89 2.00 -22.25
C MET A 160 -20.80 2.26 -21.20
N PHE A 161 -20.98 3.22 -20.32
CA PHE A 161 -19.97 3.54 -19.32
C PHE A 161 -20.39 2.98 -17.96
N PHE A 162 -19.86 1.81 -17.58
CA PHE A 162 -20.17 1.15 -16.30
C PHE A 162 -19.96 2.06 -15.07
N LEU A 163 -19.14 3.10 -15.19
CA LEU A 163 -18.89 4.11 -14.16
C LEU A 163 -20.14 4.92 -13.77
N TYR A 164 -21.15 5.03 -14.64
CA TYR A 164 -22.44 5.65 -14.30
C TYR A 164 -23.23 4.87 -13.22
N ARG A 165 -22.87 3.60 -13.00
CA ARG A 165 -23.50 2.79 -11.94
C ARG A 165 -23.07 3.22 -10.53
N TRP A 166 -21.97 3.96 -10.41
CA TRP A 166 -21.48 4.49 -9.13
C TRP A 166 -22.08 5.89 -8.91
N PRO A 167 -22.91 6.09 -7.85
CA PRO A 167 -23.69 7.32 -7.68
C PRO A 167 -22.85 8.60 -7.73
N VAL A 168 -21.67 8.57 -7.10
CA VAL A 168 -20.76 9.73 -7.04
C VAL A 168 -20.16 10.05 -8.41
N ILE A 169 -19.70 9.03 -9.13
CA ILE A 169 -19.08 9.18 -10.45
C ILE A 169 -20.16 9.52 -11.49
N GLY A 170 -21.32 8.87 -11.41
CA GLY A 170 -22.44 9.14 -12.30
C GLY A 170 -22.92 10.59 -12.21
N SER A 171 -23.09 11.12 -11.00
CA SER A 171 -23.48 12.53 -10.81
C SER A 171 -22.43 13.51 -11.29
N TYR A 172 -21.15 13.19 -11.15
CA TYR A 172 -20.05 13.98 -11.70
C TYR A 172 -20.09 14.00 -13.23
N LEU A 173 -20.23 12.84 -13.87
CA LEU A 173 -20.28 12.73 -15.33
C LEU A 173 -21.50 13.43 -15.93
N GLN A 174 -22.66 13.33 -15.29
CA GLN A 174 -23.88 14.06 -15.73
C GLN A 174 -23.65 15.58 -15.69
N ARG A 175 -23.04 16.08 -14.62
CA ARG A 175 -22.71 17.50 -14.50
C ARG A 175 -21.69 17.95 -15.56
N GLU A 176 -20.62 17.20 -15.78
CA GLU A 176 -19.63 17.50 -16.83
C GLU A 176 -20.24 17.49 -18.22
N ARG A 177 -21.16 16.56 -18.48
CA ARG A 177 -21.92 16.53 -19.74
C ARG A 177 -22.75 17.80 -19.94
N ALA A 178 -23.49 18.24 -18.93
CA ALA A 178 -24.27 19.47 -19.00
C ALA A 178 -23.38 20.70 -19.21
N TYR A 179 -22.20 20.77 -18.58
CA TYR A 179 -21.23 21.82 -18.87
C TYR A 179 -20.75 21.77 -20.32
N MET A 180 -20.46 20.58 -20.84
CA MET A 180 -20.01 20.45 -22.24
C MET A 180 -21.11 20.75 -23.23
N GLN A 181 -22.35 20.41 -22.93
CA GLN A 181 -23.51 20.77 -23.73
C GLN A 181 -23.71 22.29 -23.77
N LEU A 182 -23.60 22.97 -22.63
CA LEU A 182 -23.66 24.44 -22.60
C LEU A 182 -22.52 25.07 -23.40
N VAL A 183 -21.26 24.61 -23.19
CA VAL A 183 -20.10 25.11 -23.93
C VAL A 183 -20.26 24.87 -25.43
N ALA A 184 -20.75 23.70 -25.84
CA ALA A 184 -21.00 23.37 -27.23
C ALA A 184 -21.99 24.34 -27.88
N THR A 185 -23.09 24.63 -27.18
CA THR A 185 -24.11 25.57 -27.62
C THR A 185 -23.55 26.99 -27.73
N LEU A 186 -22.80 27.48 -26.72
CA LEU A 186 -22.18 28.79 -26.71
C LEU A 186 -21.12 28.98 -27.82
N LEU A 187 -20.46 27.89 -28.22
CA LEU A 187 -19.41 27.91 -29.26
C LEU A 187 -19.94 27.49 -30.63
N GLU A 188 -21.22 27.14 -30.75
CA GLU A 188 -21.83 26.63 -31.99
C GLU A 188 -21.09 25.39 -32.54
N ILE A 189 -20.72 24.48 -31.66
CA ILE A 189 -20.03 23.23 -31.98
C ILE A 189 -20.99 22.07 -31.66
N ASP A 190 -20.87 20.95 -32.37
CA ASP A 190 -21.66 19.76 -32.07
C ASP A 190 -21.41 19.26 -30.63
N PRO A 191 -22.44 19.21 -29.78
CA PRO A 191 -22.32 18.73 -28.41
C PRO A 191 -21.75 17.31 -28.28
N GLN A 192 -22.02 16.43 -29.27
CA GLN A 192 -21.51 15.07 -29.24
C GLN A 192 -19.99 15.02 -29.49
N GLU A 193 -19.48 15.90 -30.37
CA GLU A 193 -18.04 15.97 -30.61
C GLU A 193 -17.28 16.45 -29.37
N ILE A 194 -17.72 17.55 -28.75
CA ILE A 194 -17.10 18.05 -27.52
C ILE A 194 -17.15 16.99 -26.42
N TRP A 195 -18.31 16.36 -26.24
CA TRP A 195 -18.49 15.35 -25.20
C TRP A 195 -17.62 14.11 -25.42
N SER A 196 -17.47 13.63 -26.66
CA SER A 196 -16.63 12.48 -26.96
C SER A 196 -15.18 12.71 -26.57
N HIS A 197 -14.64 13.89 -26.86
CA HIS A 197 -13.27 14.26 -26.47
C HIS A 197 -13.12 14.42 -24.95
N GLU A 198 -14.10 15.00 -24.28
CA GLU A 198 -14.05 15.16 -22.83
C GLU A 198 -14.18 13.81 -22.09
N LYS A 199 -15.01 12.89 -22.60
CA LYS A 199 -15.03 11.51 -22.09
C LYS A 199 -13.66 10.84 -22.11
N LEU A 200 -12.93 10.96 -23.21
CA LEU A 200 -11.58 10.40 -23.31
C LEU A 200 -10.61 11.03 -22.28
N ARG A 201 -10.65 12.36 -22.14
CA ARG A 201 -9.82 13.07 -21.14
C ARG A 201 -10.14 12.67 -19.71
N ILE A 202 -11.43 12.46 -19.39
CA ILE A 202 -11.85 11.97 -18.08
C ILE A 202 -11.37 10.53 -17.87
N ALA A 203 -11.52 9.67 -18.88
CA ALA A 203 -11.07 8.28 -18.82
C ALA A 203 -9.54 8.20 -18.60
N GLU A 204 -8.74 8.96 -19.33
CA GLU A 204 -7.29 9.03 -19.13
C GLU A 204 -6.92 9.45 -17.71
N LYS A 205 -7.56 10.49 -17.16
CA LYS A 205 -7.34 10.92 -15.77
C LYS A 205 -7.72 9.84 -14.76
N MET A 206 -8.82 9.15 -14.98
CA MET A 206 -9.26 8.06 -14.11
C MET A 206 -8.29 6.88 -14.14
N ILE A 207 -7.81 6.51 -15.34
CA ILE A 207 -6.80 5.45 -15.51
C ILE A 207 -5.49 5.81 -14.79
N THR A 208 -5.00 7.05 -14.94
CA THR A 208 -3.77 7.49 -14.28
C THR A 208 -3.90 7.52 -12.75
N LEU A 209 -5.05 7.99 -12.23
CA LEU A 209 -5.33 7.96 -10.80
C LEU A 209 -5.41 6.53 -10.26
N PHE A 210 -6.06 5.63 -10.99
CA PHE A 210 -6.16 4.22 -10.60
C PHE A 210 -4.80 3.52 -10.64
N ALA A 211 -3.99 3.78 -11.68
CA ALA A 211 -2.64 3.25 -11.78
C ALA A 211 -1.74 3.74 -10.63
N SER A 212 -1.81 5.03 -10.29
CA SER A 212 -1.06 5.58 -9.15
C SER A 212 -1.52 4.99 -7.81
N PHE A 213 -2.82 4.79 -7.63
CA PHE A 213 -3.36 4.11 -6.44
C PHE A 213 -2.85 2.67 -6.32
N LEU A 214 -2.85 1.89 -7.42
CA LEU A 214 -2.31 0.53 -7.44
C LEU A 214 -0.82 0.50 -7.10
N LEU A 215 -0.05 1.47 -7.59
CA LEU A 215 1.37 1.57 -7.30
C LEU A 215 1.62 1.83 -5.80
N VAL A 216 0.88 2.76 -5.20
CA VAL A 216 0.97 3.02 -3.75
C VAL A 216 0.54 1.80 -2.95
N LEU A 217 -0.56 1.15 -3.35
CA LEU A 217 -1.05 -0.05 -2.67
C LEU A 217 -0.03 -1.20 -2.74
N SER A 218 0.60 -1.41 -3.91
CA SER A 218 1.64 -2.42 -4.07
C SER A 218 2.87 -2.14 -3.21
N ALA A 219 3.28 -0.86 -3.10
CA ALA A 219 4.37 -0.46 -2.22
C ALA A 219 4.04 -0.70 -0.73
N LEU A 220 2.80 -0.43 -0.30
CA LEU A 220 2.34 -0.72 1.07
C LEU A 220 2.32 -2.22 1.36
N ILE A 221 1.81 -3.03 0.44
CA ILE A 221 1.80 -4.49 0.57
C ILE A 221 3.24 -5.03 0.63
N PHE A 222 4.12 -4.52 -0.23
CA PHE A 222 5.52 -4.91 -0.24
C PHE A 222 6.23 -4.56 1.08
N THR A 223 6.04 -3.34 1.60
CA THR A 223 6.63 -2.93 2.89
C THR A 223 6.06 -3.74 4.06
N TRP A 224 4.77 -4.07 4.02
CA TRP A 224 4.16 -4.96 5.01
C TRP A 224 4.77 -6.37 4.94
N TYR A 225 4.92 -6.92 3.72
CA TYR A 225 5.46 -8.26 3.51
C TYR A 225 6.90 -8.40 4.00
N ILE A 226 7.79 -7.45 3.66
CA ILE A 226 9.20 -7.51 4.07
C ILE A 226 9.43 -7.27 5.56
N ASN A 227 8.50 -6.61 6.23
CA ASN A 227 8.53 -6.37 7.69
C ASN A 227 7.68 -7.35 8.49
N ARG A 228 7.04 -8.31 7.83
CA ARG A 228 6.24 -9.33 8.51
C ARG A 228 7.12 -10.05 9.55
N PRO A 229 6.67 -10.15 10.81
CA PRO A 229 7.41 -10.87 11.84
C PRO A 229 7.43 -12.37 11.56
N VAL A 230 8.59 -12.97 11.72
CA VAL A 230 8.85 -14.41 11.60
C VAL A 230 9.59 -14.86 12.84
N ASP A 231 9.33 -16.06 13.29
CA ASP A 231 10.05 -16.67 14.38
C ASP A 231 11.17 -17.58 13.83
N VAL A 232 12.37 -17.46 14.39
CA VAL A 232 13.55 -18.25 14.03
C VAL A 232 13.88 -19.21 15.13
N GLY A 233 13.78 -20.50 14.86
CA GLY A 233 14.17 -21.56 15.76
C GLY A 233 15.67 -21.90 15.62
N VAL A 234 16.41 -21.87 16.73
CA VAL A 234 17.81 -22.29 16.77
C VAL A 234 17.94 -23.54 17.62
N GLN A 235 18.45 -24.62 17.01
CA GLN A 235 18.68 -25.89 17.64
C GLN A 235 20.20 -26.14 17.75
N LEU A 236 20.66 -26.48 18.96
CA LEU A 236 22.06 -26.83 19.19
C LEU A 236 22.27 -28.33 18.93
N LYS A 237 23.33 -28.68 18.26
CA LYS A 237 23.72 -30.05 18.00
C LYS A 237 25.14 -30.29 18.47
N GLU A 238 25.32 -31.12 19.50
CA GLU A 238 26.65 -31.50 19.93
C GLU A 238 27.26 -32.54 18.99
N LEU A 239 28.45 -32.23 18.46
CA LEU A 239 29.15 -33.07 17.51
C LEU A 239 30.05 -34.14 18.18
N SER A 240 30.28 -34.03 19.45
CA SER A 240 31.17 -34.96 20.17
C SER A 240 30.38 -35.99 20.94
N ALA A 241 30.22 -37.16 20.39
CA ALA A 241 29.63 -38.32 21.06
C ALA A 241 30.68 -39.03 21.93
N TYR A 242 31.24 -38.35 22.98
CA TYR A 242 32.29 -38.98 23.74
C TYR A 242 31.77 -39.91 24.87
N ASN A 243 30.70 -39.64 25.51
CA ASN A 243 29.94 -40.57 26.38
C ASN A 243 28.72 -39.89 27.01
N ASP A 244 27.77 -40.69 27.45
CA ASP A 244 26.49 -40.26 28.04
C ASP A 244 26.59 -39.62 29.46
N ASN A 245 27.83 -39.55 30.01
CA ASN A 245 28.03 -39.13 31.41
C ASN A 245 28.69 -37.75 31.56
N LEU A 246 28.75 -36.98 30.48
CA LEU A 246 29.20 -35.57 30.57
C LEU A 246 28.13 -34.70 31.24
N PRO A 247 28.56 -33.68 32.00
CA PRO A 247 27.61 -32.79 32.62
C PRO A 247 26.72 -32.16 31.52
N PRO A 248 25.37 -32.07 31.75
CA PRO A 248 24.47 -31.47 30.82
C PRO A 248 24.90 -30.01 30.57
N LEU A 249 24.57 -29.51 29.35
CA LEU A 249 24.72 -28.08 29.03
C LEU A 249 23.90 -27.27 30.05
N LYS A 250 24.50 -26.23 30.58
CA LYS A 250 23.83 -25.30 31.53
C LYS A 250 24.03 -23.87 31.03
N ASP A 251 22.93 -23.16 30.98
CA ASP A 251 22.91 -21.69 30.76
C ASP A 251 23.76 -21.23 29.56
N ALA A 252 23.60 -21.89 28.41
CA ALA A 252 24.26 -21.46 27.19
C ALA A 252 23.56 -20.22 26.62
N ILE A 253 24.34 -19.20 26.33
CA ILE A 253 23.84 -17.95 25.75
C ILE A 253 24.04 -18.00 24.24
N VAL A 254 22.94 -17.79 23.51
CA VAL A 254 22.95 -17.65 22.06
C VAL A 254 22.57 -16.22 21.70
N THR A 255 23.41 -15.58 20.90
CA THR A 255 23.22 -14.20 20.44
C THR A 255 23.09 -14.17 18.93
N LEU A 256 22.05 -13.51 18.45
CA LEU A 256 21.80 -13.27 17.03
C LEU A 256 21.91 -11.76 16.76
N GLU A 257 22.87 -11.34 15.94
CA GLU A 257 23.10 -9.94 15.60
C GLU A 257 22.43 -9.57 14.29
N LEU A 258 21.35 -8.78 14.36
CA LEU A 258 20.69 -8.16 13.21
C LEU A 258 21.27 -6.75 13.00
N GLU A 259 21.11 -6.18 11.80
CA GLU A 259 21.66 -4.85 11.47
C GLU A 259 21.35 -3.75 12.48
N ASN A 260 20.15 -3.80 13.10
CA ASN A 260 19.67 -2.75 14.01
C ASN A 260 19.30 -3.28 15.42
N GLU A 261 19.44 -4.56 15.67
CA GLU A 261 18.99 -5.19 16.91
C GLU A 261 19.85 -6.41 17.22
N VAL A 262 20.14 -6.63 18.50
CA VAL A 262 20.77 -7.83 18.98
C VAL A 262 19.77 -8.61 19.81
N LYS A 263 19.50 -9.84 19.40
CA LYS A 263 18.64 -10.78 20.12
C LYS A 263 19.52 -11.72 20.92
N VAL A 264 19.22 -11.89 22.21
CA VAL A 264 19.93 -12.77 23.12
C VAL A 264 18.93 -13.66 23.82
N ASP A 265 19.24 -14.94 23.86
CA ASP A 265 18.43 -15.90 24.62
C ASP A 265 19.33 -16.97 25.25
N THR A 266 18.81 -17.65 26.27
CA THR A 266 19.56 -18.65 27.05
C THR A 266 18.87 -20.00 26.93
N ILE A 267 19.66 -21.03 26.66
CA ILE A 267 19.21 -22.43 26.57
C ILE A 267 19.75 -23.23 27.76
N HIS A 268 18.90 -24.08 28.31
CA HIS A 268 19.24 -24.89 29.50
C HIS A 268 19.49 -26.35 29.16
N SER A 269 19.16 -26.78 27.94
CA SER A 269 19.35 -28.15 27.49
C SER A 269 19.59 -28.19 25.97
N LEU A 270 20.36 -29.16 25.50
CA LEU A 270 20.58 -29.41 24.05
C LEU A 270 19.30 -29.82 23.31
N ASP A 271 18.32 -30.38 24.03
CA ASP A 271 17.03 -30.80 23.43
C ASP A 271 16.05 -29.63 23.24
N GLU A 272 16.35 -28.47 23.83
CA GLU A 272 15.56 -27.27 23.66
C GLU A 272 15.85 -26.59 22.34
N THR A 273 14.82 -25.93 21.78
CA THR A 273 14.95 -25.05 20.64
C THR A 273 14.73 -23.60 21.10
N ILE A 274 15.67 -22.74 20.90
CA ILE A 274 15.53 -21.30 21.12
C ILE A 274 14.63 -20.74 20.03
N ILE A 275 13.68 -19.90 20.38
CA ILE A 275 12.80 -19.21 19.43
C ILE A 275 13.03 -17.71 19.54
N PHE A 276 13.77 -17.16 18.59
CA PHE A 276 13.88 -15.72 18.42
C PHE A 276 12.65 -15.18 17.71
N SER A 277 11.74 -14.58 18.47
CA SER A 277 10.47 -14.05 17.94
C SER A 277 10.61 -12.66 17.35
N ASN A 278 9.68 -12.32 16.45
CA ASN A 278 9.56 -10.99 15.83
C ASN A 278 10.77 -10.57 14.98
N ILE A 279 11.37 -11.48 14.26
CA ILE A 279 12.42 -11.15 13.29
C ILE A 279 11.74 -10.73 11.98
N PRO A 280 12.02 -9.53 11.45
CA PRO A 280 11.47 -9.12 10.15
C PRO A 280 11.86 -10.08 9.01
N GLN A 281 10.89 -10.43 8.17
CA GLN A 281 11.08 -11.36 7.03
C GLN A 281 12.27 -10.97 6.14
N ARG A 282 12.60 -9.68 6.05
CA ARG A 282 13.73 -9.17 5.25
C ARG A 282 15.10 -9.70 5.65
N TYR A 283 15.23 -10.29 6.86
CA TYR A 283 16.47 -10.89 7.32
C TYR A 283 16.61 -12.36 6.96
N ILE A 284 15.52 -13.04 6.66
CA ILE A 284 15.54 -14.44 6.21
C ILE A 284 16.24 -14.53 4.85
N GLY A 285 17.23 -15.42 4.75
CA GLY A 285 18.11 -15.58 3.59
C GLY A 285 19.32 -14.65 3.57
N LYS A 286 19.50 -13.78 4.57
CA LYS A 286 20.68 -12.94 4.69
C LYS A 286 21.72 -13.54 5.65
N GLU A 287 22.96 -13.15 5.44
CA GLU A 287 24.04 -13.45 6.36
C GLU A 287 23.91 -12.64 7.64
N THR A 288 24.14 -13.30 8.77
CA THR A 288 23.95 -12.74 10.10
C THR A 288 24.98 -13.38 11.04
N HIS A 289 25.52 -12.59 11.96
CA HIS A 289 26.41 -13.09 13.00
C HIS A 289 25.62 -13.80 14.10
N MET A 290 26.06 -15.02 14.40
CA MET A 290 25.55 -15.79 15.52
C MET A 290 26.70 -16.12 16.47
N ARG A 291 26.53 -15.87 17.77
CA ARG A 291 27.47 -16.21 18.81
C ARG A 291 26.83 -17.22 19.76
N PHE A 292 27.66 -18.18 20.16
CA PHE A 292 27.34 -19.14 21.20
C PHE A 292 28.39 -19.05 22.28
N SER A 293 27.98 -18.95 23.52
CA SER A 293 28.85 -18.93 24.71
C SER A 293 28.25 -19.80 25.80
N CYS A 294 29.01 -20.78 26.22
CA CYS A 294 28.63 -21.66 27.32
C CYS A 294 29.90 -22.09 28.04
N GLN A 295 29.81 -22.30 29.38
CA GLN A 295 30.86 -22.94 30.13
C GLN A 295 31.04 -24.37 29.61
N ASP A 296 32.27 -24.87 29.60
CA ASP A 296 32.64 -26.22 29.12
C ASP A 296 32.47 -26.46 27.61
N PHE A 297 32.19 -25.42 26.84
CA PHE A 297 32.09 -25.49 25.38
C PHE A 297 32.96 -24.44 24.70
N VAL A 298 33.42 -24.75 23.50
CA VAL A 298 34.14 -23.79 22.67
C VAL A 298 33.20 -22.65 22.29
N GLN A 299 33.63 -21.42 22.53
CA GLN A 299 32.89 -20.26 22.09
C GLN A 299 32.88 -20.19 20.57
N ILE A 300 31.69 -19.94 20.00
CA ILE A 300 31.48 -19.84 18.56
C ILE A 300 31.08 -18.42 18.22
N ASP A 301 31.76 -17.83 17.24
CA ASP A 301 31.36 -16.60 16.56
C ASP A 301 31.39 -16.91 15.05
N THR A 302 30.23 -17.03 14.44
CA THR A 302 30.12 -17.49 13.06
C THR A 302 29.08 -16.67 12.29
N ILE A 303 29.26 -16.61 10.98
CA ILE A 303 28.28 -16.03 10.07
C ILE A 303 27.41 -17.16 9.55
N ILE A 304 26.11 -17.00 9.70
CA ILE A 304 25.13 -17.95 9.21
C ILE A 304 24.18 -17.27 8.22
N THR A 305 23.64 -18.05 7.28
CA THR A 305 22.49 -17.61 6.50
C THR A 305 21.22 -17.85 7.33
N LEU A 306 20.54 -16.78 7.71
CA LEU A 306 19.37 -16.86 8.56
C LEU A 306 18.20 -17.57 7.86
N SER A 307 17.66 -18.60 8.48
CA SER A 307 16.48 -19.35 8.04
C SER A 307 15.51 -19.52 9.21
N GLU A 308 14.28 -19.93 8.95
CA GLU A 308 13.29 -20.19 10.01
C GLU A 308 13.75 -21.26 10.99
N ASN A 309 14.62 -22.19 10.56
CA ASN A 309 15.23 -23.20 11.40
C ASN A 309 16.74 -23.21 11.16
N VAL A 310 17.49 -22.95 12.20
CA VAL A 310 18.97 -22.95 12.19
C VAL A 310 19.47 -24.04 13.11
N SER A 311 20.42 -24.83 12.63
CA SER A 311 21.14 -25.81 13.44
C SER A 311 22.56 -25.33 13.66
N LEU A 312 22.96 -25.13 14.91
CA LEU A 312 24.31 -24.74 15.28
C LEU A 312 25.04 -25.94 15.88
N GLU A 313 26.17 -26.31 15.29
CA GLU A 313 27.02 -27.39 15.79
C GLU A 313 27.93 -26.82 16.89
N VAL A 314 27.89 -27.44 18.06
CA VAL A 314 28.64 -27.03 19.25
C VAL A 314 29.61 -28.14 19.69
N HIS A 315 30.78 -27.73 20.18
CA HIS A 315 31.83 -28.64 20.61
C HIS A 315 32.21 -28.37 22.06
N ARG A 316 32.53 -29.45 22.80
CA ARG A 316 33.10 -29.32 24.15
C ARG A 316 34.48 -28.70 24.08
N ASP A 317 34.83 -27.86 25.06
CA ASP A 317 36.18 -27.33 25.20
C ASP A 317 37.06 -28.39 25.84
N LEU A 318 37.85 -29.05 25.00
CA LEU A 318 38.75 -30.11 25.45
C LEU A 318 39.90 -29.62 26.38
N MET A 319 40.10 -28.31 26.47
CA MET A 319 41.07 -27.73 27.42
C MET A 319 40.61 -27.87 28.88
N GLU A 320 39.29 -27.96 29.10
CA GLU A 320 38.72 -28.19 30.43
C GLU A 320 38.48 -29.69 30.74
N TYR A 321 38.65 -30.55 29.74
CA TYR A 321 38.47 -32.00 29.88
C TYR A 321 39.70 -32.77 29.51
N GLY A 322 40.01 -33.78 30.29
CA GLY A 322 41.04 -34.74 29.95
C GLY A 322 40.46 -36.03 29.36
N HIS A 323 41.23 -36.69 28.60
CA HIS A 323 40.91 -38.00 28.04
C HIS A 323 41.48 -39.12 28.92
N VAL A 324 40.64 -40.14 29.17
CA VAL A 324 41.12 -41.45 29.62
C VAL A 324 41.00 -42.40 28.44
N TYR A 325 42.12 -42.72 27.86
CA TYR A 325 42.17 -43.49 26.62
C TYR A 325 42.99 -44.76 26.83
N PHE A 326 42.40 -45.90 26.50
CA PHE A 326 43.07 -47.18 26.62
C PHE A 326 42.45 -48.22 25.67
N MET A 327 43.18 -49.32 25.43
CA MET A 327 42.67 -50.49 24.70
C MET A 327 42.26 -51.57 25.72
N LEU A 328 41.04 -52.04 25.59
CA LEU A 328 40.53 -53.16 26.37
C LEU A 328 40.89 -54.48 25.71
N CYS A 329 41.64 -55.35 26.37
CA CYS A 329 42.16 -56.58 25.81
C CYS A 329 41.84 -57.78 26.72
N ASP A 330 41.70 -58.92 26.10
CA ASP A 330 41.49 -60.23 26.75
C ASP A 330 42.82 -60.91 27.05
N GLU A 331 43.20 -61.01 28.34
CA GLU A 331 44.42 -61.64 28.78
C GLU A 331 44.49 -63.12 28.37
N SER A 332 43.36 -63.81 28.36
CA SER A 332 43.26 -65.24 28.01
C SER A 332 43.39 -65.56 26.51
N SER A 333 43.26 -64.53 25.66
CA SER A 333 43.22 -64.66 24.17
C SER A 333 44.37 -63.89 23.52
N TYR A 334 45.61 -64.00 24.05
CA TYR A 334 46.81 -63.34 23.51
C TYR A 334 46.64 -61.78 23.40
N ASN A 335 45.96 -61.16 24.37
CA ASN A 335 45.71 -59.73 24.39
C ASN A 335 44.89 -59.24 23.20
N ALA A 336 43.99 -60.08 22.72
CA ALA A 336 43.10 -59.64 21.62
C ALA A 336 42.18 -58.51 22.08
N PRO A 337 41.96 -57.48 21.22
CA PRO A 337 41.04 -56.41 21.53
C PRO A 337 39.61 -56.93 21.79
N ILE A 338 38.95 -56.34 22.78
CA ILE A 338 37.56 -56.67 23.10
C ILE A 338 36.63 -55.60 22.56
N PRO A 339 35.92 -55.87 21.44
CA PRO A 339 35.03 -54.89 20.83
C PRO A 339 33.70 -54.84 21.53
N ASN A 340 33.06 -53.64 21.48
CA ASN A 340 31.70 -53.39 21.90
C ASN A 340 31.36 -53.76 23.36
N ALA A 341 32.37 -53.86 24.23
CA ALA A 341 32.20 -54.18 25.67
C ALA A 341 31.80 -52.94 26.47
N GLU A 342 30.85 -53.08 27.37
CA GLU A 342 30.55 -52.07 28.37
C GLU A 342 31.56 -52.09 29.51
N VAL A 343 32.11 -50.94 29.79
CA VAL A 343 33.10 -50.72 30.86
C VAL A 343 32.69 -49.57 31.76
N TYR A 344 33.05 -49.61 33.00
CA TYR A 344 32.82 -48.58 33.95
C TYR A 344 34.18 -48.05 34.51
N ILE A 345 34.45 -46.78 34.28
CA ILE A 345 35.69 -46.11 34.71
C ILE A 345 35.32 -45.21 35.89
N ASP A 346 35.63 -45.66 37.12
CA ASP A 346 35.21 -45.02 38.36
C ASP A 346 33.67 -44.72 38.38
N GLY A 347 32.90 -45.66 37.81
CA GLY A 347 31.43 -45.53 37.73
C GLY A 347 30.92 -44.80 36.47
N ILE A 348 31.79 -44.24 35.65
CA ILE A 348 31.46 -43.64 34.35
C ILE A 348 31.31 -44.76 33.34
N LYS A 349 30.10 -44.93 32.78
CA LYS A 349 29.83 -45.92 31.77
C LYS A 349 30.45 -45.52 30.42
N ALA A 350 31.13 -46.47 29.80
CA ALA A 350 31.72 -46.32 28.46
C ALA A 350 31.60 -47.63 27.68
N LYS A 351 31.81 -47.56 26.38
CA LYS A 351 31.78 -48.69 25.50
C LYS A 351 33.05 -48.76 24.66
N SER A 352 33.67 -49.92 24.54
CA SER A 352 34.80 -50.08 23.64
C SER A 352 34.37 -50.03 22.19
N SER A 353 35.19 -49.43 21.30
CA SER A 353 35.05 -49.42 19.86
C SER A 353 35.16 -50.83 19.25
N HIS A 354 34.98 -50.93 17.93
CA HIS A 354 35.26 -52.18 17.20
C HIS A 354 36.69 -52.67 17.39
N ASP A 355 37.64 -51.77 17.60
CA ASP A 355 39.07 -52.05 17.81
C ASP A 355 39.45 -52.19 19.30
N GLY A 356 38.46 -52.32 20.16
CA GLY A 356 38.66 -52.45 21.60
C GLY A 356 39.07 -51.15 22.32
N ILE A 357 39.06 -50.00 21.64
CA ILE A 357 39.46 -48.72 22.20
C ILE A 357 38.35 -48.17 23.07
N VAL A 358 38.71 -47.73 24.26
CA VAL A 358 37.83 -47.00 25.18
C VAL A 358 38.38 -45.56 25.25
N ASP A 359 37.56 -44.63 24.93
CA ASP A 359 37.87 -43.19 25.03
C ASP A 359 36.81 -42.48 25.87
N VAL A 360 37.20 -41.91 27.02
CA VAL A 360 36.27 -41.27 27.94
C VAL A 360 36.80 -39.89 28.30
N ILE A 361 35.99 -38.91 28.15
CA ILE A 361 36.26 -37.55 28.61
C ILE A 361 35.88 -37.37 30.06
N ILE A 362 36.79 -36.85 30.86
CA ILE A 362 36.56 -36.58 32.27
C ILE A 362 36.93 -35.14 32.57
N PRO A 363 36.10 -34.34 33.24
CA PRO A 363 36.45 -32.98 33.65
C PRO A 363 37.79 -32.94 34.40
N LEU A 364 38.64 -31.97 34.06
CA LEU A 364 39.96 -31.82 34.68
C LEU A 364 39.88 -31.76 36.23
N SER A 365 38.79 -31.14 36.73
CA SER A 365 38.50 -31.06 38.19
C SER A 365 38.28 -32.44 38.86
N LYS A 366 37.93 -33.47 38.08
CA LYS A 366 37.64 -34.83 38.54
C LYS A 366 38.74 -35.81 38.16
N GLN A 367 39.81 -35.33 37.51
CA GLN A 367 40.90 -36.23 37.08
C GLN A 367 41.67 -36.78 38.26
N LYS A 368 42.06 -38.04 38.12
CA LYS A 368 42.83 -38.80 39.11
C LYS A 368 44.11 -39.32 38.44
N ARG A 369 45.09 -39.71 39.25
CA ARG A 369 46.30 -40.37 38.75
C ARG A 369 46.05 -41.79 38.27
N LYS A 370 45.03 -42.45 38.83
CA LYS A 370 44.62 -43.80 38.45
C LYS A 370 43.09 -43.91 38.48
N TYR A 371 42.55 -44.61 37.51
CA TYR A 371 41.14 -44.92 37.40
C TYR A 371 40.91 -46.41 37.55
N THR A 372 39.84 -46.78 38.23
CA THR A 372 39.42 -48.18 38.37
C THR A 372 38.50 -48.51 37.19
N VAL A 373 38.83 -49.54 36.45
CA VAL A 373 38.09 -50.05 35.30
C VAL A 373 37.39 -51.34 35.70
N THR A 374 36.09 -51.40 35.57
CA THR A 374 35.30 -52.62 35.77
C THR A 374 34.44 -52.87 34.54
N SER A 375 34.07 -54.11 34.31
CA SER A 375 33.25 -54.47 33.14
C SER A 375 32.30 -55.64 33.49
N ASP A 376 31.12 -55.65 32.87
CA ASP A 376 30.15 -56.75 33.07
C ASP A 376 30.62 -58.08 32.55
N ILE A 377 31.67 -58.09 31.70
CA ILE A 377 32.25 -59.30 31.10
C ILE A 377 33.31 -59.98 31.93
N THR A 378 33.73 -59.32 33.05
CA THR A 378 34.74 -59.87 33.98
C THR A 378 34.40 -59.54 35.40
N ASN A 379 34.98 -60.28 36.34
CA ASN A 379 34.93 -59.91 37.77
C ASN A 379 36.23 -59.20 38.22
N ASP A 380 37.19 -59.04 37.33
CA ASP A 380 38.46 -58.38 37.62
C ASP A 380 38.30 -56.89 37.67
N VAL A 381 39.03 -56.25 38.55
CA VAL A 381 39.14 -54.79 38.68
C VAL A 381 40.52 -54.40 38.16
N ALA A 382 40.54 -53.67 37.03
CA ALA A 382 41.78 -53.18 36.45
C ALA A 382 41.99 -51.69 36.80
N GLU A 383 43.25 -51.24 36.80
CA GLU A 383 43.60 -49.84 36.97
C GLU A 383 44.24 -49.31 35.69
N VAL A 384 43.84 -48.09 35.33
CA VAL A 384 44.41 -47.38 34.19
C VAL A 384 44.93 -46.00 34.59
N MET A 385 46.04 -45.56 33.97
CA MET A 385 46.59 -44.23 34.14
C MET A 385 46.21 -43.35 32.92
N PRO A 386 45.75 -42.12 33.11
CA PRO A 386 45.21 -41.30 32.05
C PRO A 386 46.21 -40.81 31.01
N SER A 387 47.46 -40.94 31.17
CA SER A 387 48.47 -40.29 30.29
C SER A 387 49.18 -41.20 29.30
N SER A 388 48.72 -42.42 29.16
CA SER A 388 49.52 -43.39 28.41
C SER A 388 49.26 -43.49 26.92
N GLY A 389 48.37 -42.66 26.38
CA GLY A 389 48.06 -42.68 24.95
C GLY A 389 47.45 -43.98 24.45
N PRO A 390 47.37 -44.17 23.11
CA PRO A 390 46.70 -45.32 22.52
C PRO A 390 47.36 -46.71 22.78
N TYR A 391 48.44 -46.72 23.50
CA TYR A 391 49.19 -47.94 23.81
C TYR A 391 48.96 -48.48 25.24
N ALA A 392 48.17 -47.78 26.05
CA ALA A 392 47.78 -48.34 27.36
C ALA A 392 46.81 -49.50 27.12
N ALA A 393 47.18 -50.69 27.48
CA ALA A 393 46.29 -51.87 27.44
C ALA A 393 45.75 -52.15 28.85
N VAL A 394 44.47 -52.31 28.94
CA VAL A 394 43.79 -52.84 30.13
C VAL A 394 43.47 -54.30 29.87
N LEU A 395 44.12 -55.18 30.60
CA LEU A 395 43.92 -56.61 30.47
C LEU A 395 42.84 -57.06 31.46
N ILE A 396 41.85 -57.76 30.91
CA ILE A 396 40.79 -58.40 31.73
C ILE A 396 40.64 -59.86 31.30
N ARG A 397 40.26 -60.71 32.23
CA ARG A 397 39.91 -62.11 31.92
C ARG A 397 38.42 -62.20 31.67
N LYS A 398 38.03 -62.65 30.49
CA LYS A 398 36.61 -62.96 30.27
C LYS A 398 36.16 -64.09 31.17
N LYS A 399 34.90 -63.98 31.63
CA LYS A 399 34.22 -65.07 32.37
C LYS A 399 34.08 -66.31 31.51
#